data_5e91fc2e9a79f97026c1959a4295c5a0
#
_entry.id   5e91fc2e9a79f97026c1959a4295c5a0
#
_cell.length_a   1.000
_cell.length_b   1.000
_cell.length_c   1.000
_cell.angle_alpha   90.00
_cell.angle_beta   90.00
_cell.angle_gamma   90.00
#
_symmetry.space_group_name_H-M   'P 1'
#
loop_
_entity.id
_entity.type
_entity.pdbx_description
1 polymer ?
#
loop_
_entity_poly.entity_id
_entity_poly.type
_entity_poly.pdbx_seq_one_letter_code
_entity_poly.pdbx_strand_id
1 'polypeptide(L)' 'MVKTTREELGEAYERAQRHLFQRFDPVSPRALGAIWREHYGLYHRNQTKWFTGKSEGWIEFPDDRDYTAFMLRWS' A
#
# COMPACT_ATOMS: atom_id res chain seq x y z
N MET A 1 -11.93 -7.50 6.98
CA MET A 1 -10.91 -6.60 6.43
C MET A 1 -9.61 -6.76 7.19
N VAL A 2 -8.52 -6.95 6.49
CA VAL A 2 -7.19 -7.08 7.09
C VAL A 2 -6.45 -5.76 6.93
N LYS A 3 -5.93 -5.24 8.01
CA LYS A 3 -5.20 -3.97 8.03
C LYS A 3 -3.74 -4.25 8.41
N THR A 4 -2.82 -3.97 7.51
CA THR A 4 -1.41 -4.31 7.68
C THR A 4 -0.54 -3.09 7.43
N THR A 5 0.37 -2.80 8.35
CA THR A 5 1.26 -1.65 8.20
C THR A 5 2.32 -1.92 7.12
N ARG A 6 2.93 -0.84 6.62
CA ARG A 6 4.02 -0.96 5.64
C ARG A 6 5.19 -1.75 6.21
N GLU A 7 5.49 -1.57 7.49
CA GLU A 7 6.57 -2.28 8.16
C GLU A 7 6.31 -3.77 8.25
N GLU A 8 5.05 -4.15 8.53
CA GLU A 8 4.66 -5.55 8.58
C GLU A 8 4.75 -6.23 7.22
N LEU A 9 4.44 -5.50 6.14
CA LEU A 9 4.56 -6.00 4.78
C LEU A 9 6.02 -6.08 4.32
N GLY A 10 6.88 -5.17 4.81
CA GLY A 10 8.30 -5.18 4.52
C GLY A 10 8.61 -5.08 3.03
N GLU A 11 9.43 -6.02 2.53
CA GLU A 11 9.85 -6.04 1.13
C GLU A 11 8.69 -6.19 0.15
N ALA A 12 7.63 -6.87 0.55
CA ALA A 12 6.47 -7.05 -0.32
C ALA A 12 5.86 -5.69 -0.69
N TYR A 13 5.75 -4.80 0.29
CA TYR A 13 5.26 -3.43 0.04
C TYR A 13 6.21 -2.68 -0.89
N GLU A 14 7.50 -2.74 -0.63
CA GLU A 14 8.49 -2.02 -1.44
C GLU A 14 8.50 -2.49 -2.88
N ARG A 15 8.42 -3.80 -3.11
CA ARG A 15 8.39 -4.36 -4.46
C ARG A 15 7.13 -3.95 -5.22
N ALA A 16 5.98 -4.01 -4.57
CA ALA A 16 4.72 -3.60 -5.17
C ALA A 16 4.73 -2.10 -5.52
N GLN A 17 5.25 -1.28 -4.61
CA GLN A 17 5.36 0.16 -4.80
C GLN A 17 6.32 0.51 -5.94
N ARG A 18 7.45 -0.16 -6.00
CA ARG A 18 8.44 0.03 -7.06
C ARG A 18 7.85 -0.32 -8.42
N HIS A 19 7.08 -1.40 -8.50
CA HIS A 19 6.41 -1.80 -9.74
C HIS A 19 5.49 -0.69 -10.24
N LEU A 20 4.72 -0.07 -9.36
CA LEU A 20 3.84 1.03 -9.73
C LEU A 20 4.61 2.27 -10.16
N PHE A 21 5.69 2.60 -9.47
CA PHE A 21 6.51 3.76 -9.82
C PHE A 21 7.20 3.62 -11.18
N GLN A 22 7.52 2.40 -11.58
CA GLN A 22 8.08 2.15 -12.91
C GLN A 22 7.04 2.33 -14.01
N ARG A 23 5.76 2.10 -13.71
CA ARG A 23 4.68 2.22 -14.69
C ARG A 23 4.07 3.62 -14.73
N PHE A 24 4.02 4.31 -13.61
CA PHE A 24 3.31 5.58 -13.44
C PHE A 24 4.23 6.66 -12.86
N ASP A 25 5.23 7.04 -13.60
CA ASP A 25 6.15 8.08 -13.17
C ASP A 25 5.79 9.40 -13.88
N PRO A 26 5.65 10.53 -13.15
CA PRO A 26 5.73 10.66 -11.70
C PRO A 26 4.40 10.30 -11.00
N VAL A 27 4.50 9.70 -9.82
CA VAL A 27 3.33 9.39 -9.00
C VAL A 27 3.24 10.40 -7.86
N SER A 28 2.16 11.15 -7.80
CA SER A 28 1.93 12.06 -6.68
C SER A 28 1.43 11.27 -5.47
N PRO A 29 1.75 11.70 -4.23
CA PRO A 29 1.24 11.03 -3.04
C PRO A 29 -0.30 10.96 -2.98
N ARG A 30 -0.99 11.93 -3.58
CA ARG A 30 -2.45 11.97 -3.61
C ARG A 30 -3.03 10.91 -4.54
N ALA A 31 -2.31 10.59 -5.63
CA ALA A 31 -2.76 9.60 -6.61
C ALA A 31 -2.46 8.17 -6.18
N LEU A 32 -1.57 7.99 -5.21
CA LEU A 32 -1.09 6.67 -4.81
C LEU A 32 -2.21 5.74 -4.35
N GLY A 33 -3.13 6.24 -3.55
CA GLY A 33 -4.27 5.44 -3.09
C GLY A 33 -5.15 4.98 -4.23
N ALA A 34 -5.43 5.86 -5.20
CA ALA A 34 -6.24 5.51 -6.36
C ALA A 34 -5.54 4.49 -7.25
N ILE A 35 -4.23 4.62 -7.43
CA ILE A 35 -3.43 3.70 -8.24
C ILE A 35 -3.41 2.30 -7.62
N TRP A 36 -3.21 2.20 -6.31
CA TRP A 36 -3.24 0.93 -5.59
C TRP A 36 -4.60 0.25 -5.72
N ARG A 37 -5.67 1.02 -5.58
CA ARG A 37 -7.02 0.48 -5.71
C ARG A 37 -7.29 -0.02 -7.12
N GLU A 38 -6.90 0.73 -8.13
CA GLU A 38 -7.15 0.38 -9.53
C GLU A 38 -6.33 -0.83 -9.98
N HIS A 39 -5.07 -0.92 -9.58
CA HIS A 39 -4.18 -1.98 -10.07
C HIS A 39 -4.12 -3.21 -9.18
N TYR A 40 -4.28 -3.04 -7.87
CA TYR A 40 -4.20 -4.16 -6.94
C TYR A 40 -5.52 -4.48 -6.25
N GLY A 41 -6.52 -3.61 -6.37
CA GLY A 41 -7.78 -3.79 -5.66
C GLY A 41 -7.67 -3.59 -4.15
N LEU A 42 -6.61 -2.92 -3.69
CA LEU A 42 -6.32 -2.72 -2.28
C LEU A 42 -6.41 -1.24 -1.91
N TYR A 43 -6.66 -0.98 -0.62
CA TYR A 43 -6.74 0.38 -0.12
C TYR A 43 -5.42 0.79 0.51
N HIS A 44 -4.75 1.75 -0.11
CA HIS A 44 -3.55 2.35 0.43
C HIS A 44 -3.96 3.55 1.28
N ARG A 45 -3.82 3.42 2.59
CA ARG A 45 -4.21 4.46 3.53
C ARG A 45 -3.00 5.16 4.12
N ASN A 46 -3.17 6.42 4.44
CA ASN A 46 -2.13 7.21 5.06
C ASN A 46 -2.79 8.22 6.02
N GLN A 47 -2.25 8.33 7.23
CA GLN A 47 -2.74 9.24 8.23
C GLN A 47 -1.58 10.03 8.82
N THR A 48 -1.69 11.35 8.82
CA THR A 48 -0.71 12.22 9.44
C THR A 48 -1.30 12.76 10.75
N LYS A 49 -0.60 12.51 11.86
CA LYS A 49 -0.99 13.05 13.16
C LYS A 49 -0.45 14.47 13.26
N TRP A 50 -1.32 15.46 13.15
CA TRP A 50 -0.94 16.86 13.11
C TRP A 50 -0.19 17.34 14.36
N PHE A 51 -0.47 16.76 15.50
CA PHE A 51 0.15 17.17 16.78
C PHE A 51 1.55 16.57 16.98
N THR A 52 1.90 15.51 16.31
CA THR A 52 3.24 14.89 16.37
C THR A 52 4.02 15.02 15.07
N GLY A 53 3.34 15.37 13.97
CA GLY A 53 3.93 15.41 12.64
C GLY A 53 4.27 14.05 12.05
N LYS A 54 3.92 12.95 12.72
CA LYS A 54 4.20 11.60 12.23
C LYS A 54 3.13 11.13 11.25
N SER A 55 3.58 10.52 10.16
CA SER A 55 2.71 9.88 9.19
C SER A 55 2.71 8.38 9.41
N GLU A 56 1.53 7.77 9.44
CA GLU A 56 1.37 6.32 9.50
C GLU A 56 0.68 5.86 8.22
N GLY A 57 1.21 4.79 7.61
CA GLY A 57 0.62 4.21 6.42
C GLY A 57 0.32 2.74 6.63
N TRP A 58 -0.77 2.29 6.03
CA TRP A 58 -1.16 0.87 6.07
C TRP A 58 -1.90 0.50 4.79
N ILE A 59 -1.98 -0.80 4.55
CA ILE A 59 -2.76 -1.35 3.45
C ILE A 59 -3.96 -2.07 4.05
N GLU A 60 -5.15 -1.80 3.52
CA GLU A 60 -6.37 -2.51 3.88
C GLU A 60 -6.70 -3.54 2.80
N PHE A 61 -6.76 -4.80 3.21
CA PHE A 61 -7.13 -5.90 2.31
C PHE A 61 -8.59 -6.24 2.56
N PRO A 62 -9.42 -6.34 1.52
CA PRO A 62 -10.84 -6.68 1.71
C PRO A 62 -11.08 -7.99 2.45
N ASP A 63 -10.24 -9.00 2.21
CA ASP A 63 -10.28 -10.24 2.96
C ASP A 63 -8.91 -10.90 3.08
N ASP A 64 -8.83 -12.02 3.81
CA ASP A 64 -7.59 -12.74 4.04
C ASP A 64 -6.97 -13.29 2.76
N ARG A 65 -7.79 -13.60 1.76
CA ARG A 65 -7.31 -14.11 0.46
C ARG A 65 -6.50 -13.06 -0.26
N ASP A 66 -6.94 -11.82 -0.21
CA ASP A 66 -6.22 -10.71 -0.84
C ASP A 66 -4.86 -10.50 -0.18
N TYR A 67 -4.82 -10.60 1.14
CA TYR A 67 -3.56 -10.52 1.88
C TYR A 67 -2.60 -11.64 1.47
N THR A 68 -3.09 -12.87 1.47
CA THR A 68 -2.27 -14.03 1.11
C THR A 68 -1.78 -13.93 -0.33
N ALA A 69 -2.64 -13.57 -1.26
CA ALA A 69 -2.27 -13.40 -2.66
C ALA A 69 -1.21 -12.32 -2.85
N PHE A 70 -1.34 -11.21 -2.13
CA PHE A 70 -0.37 -10.12 -2.18
C PHE A 70 1.00 -10.59 -1.69
N MET A 71 1.04 -11.27 -0.56
CA MET A 71 2.29 -11.76 0.00
C MET A 71 2.97 -12.79 -0.90
N LEU A 72 2.20 -13.69 -1.51
CA LEU A 72 2.73 -14.67 -2.45
C LEU A 72 3.29 -14.02 -3.72
N ARG A 73 2.67 -12.94 -4.17
CA ARG A 73 3.10 -12.25 -5.38
C ARG A 73 4.37 -11.41 -5.17
N TRP A 74 4.50 -10.76 -4.02
CA TRP A 74 5.52 -9.75 -3.80
C TRP A 74 6.62 -10.11 -2.80
N SER A 75 6.47 -11.21 -2.10
CA SER A 75 7.50 -11.64 -1.16
C SER A 75 8.67 -12.37 -1.82
#